data_6f12b21a8d361bf5480671abaf46de91
#
_entry.id   6f12b21a8d361bf5480671abaf46de91
#
_cell.length_a   1.000
_cell.length_b   1.000
_cell.length_c   1.000
_cell.angle_alpha   90.00
_cell.angle_beta   90.00
_cell.angle_gamma   90.00
#
_symmetry.space_group_name_H-M   'P 1'
#
loop_
_entity.id
_entity.type
_entity.pdbx_description
1 polymer ?
#
loop_
_entity_poly.entity_id
_entity_poly.type
_entity_poly.pdbx_seq_one_letter_code
_entity_poly.pdbx_strand_id
1 'polypeptide(L)'
;MIRSLLLLIGLLLATPLHADELRPGYLELTEKTPGTWTLVWKAPMRGGLTPQTQPVLPENCKIRGQPSRSVSGISLVTTSSVICKGDISGRTLGLSNFEAAQTDVLVRVQPLGRPVQALRLTPAEPVAEIKARPDRWQVARTYFVTGVEHILFGYDHLLFVVSLV
;
A
#
# COMPACT_ATOMS: atom_id res chain seq x y z
N MET A 1 50.99 -8.73 -7.02
CA MET A 1 51.07 -7.48 -6.25
C MET A 1 50.21 -6.35 -6.86
N ILE A 2 50.36 -6.01 -8.15
CA ILE A 2 49.57 -4.95 -8.80
C ILE A 2 48.03 -5.21 -8.76
N ARG A 3 47.60 -6.45 -9.00
CA ARG A 3 46.16 -6.82 -8.94
C ARG A 3 45.56 -6.64 -7.54
N SER A 4 46.31 -6.99 -6.49
CA SER A 4 45.85 -6.80 -5.11
C SER A 4 45.79 -5.33 -4.70
N LEU A 5 46.70 -4.51 -5.23
CA LEU A 5 46.73 -3.07 -5.02
C LEU A 5 45.52 -2.39 -5.70
N LEU A 6 45.20 -2.80 -6.93
CA LEU A 6 44.02 -2.29 -7.66
C LEU A 6 42.67 -2.65 -6.97
N LEU A 7 42.58 -3.86 -6.41
CA LEU A 7 41.41 -4.28 -5.63
C LEU A 7 41.28 -3.47 -4.35
N LEU A 8 42.39 -3.19 -3.68
CA LEU A 8 42.39 -2.38 -2.46
C LEU A 8 41.99 -0.93 -2.74
N ILE A 9 42.48 -0.34 -3.82
CA ILE A 9 42.11 1.01 -4.28
C ILE A 9 40.62 1.06 -4.65
N GLY A 10 40.11 0.04 -5.36
CA GLY A 10 38.68 -0.06 -5.71
C GLY A 10 37.78 -0.14 -4.48
N LEU A 11 38.21 -0.86 -3.44
CA LEU A 11 37.46 -0.96 -2.18
C LEU A 11 37.47 0.35 -1.38
N LEU A 12 38.56 1.12 -1.44
CA LEU A 12 38.69 2.43 -0.77
C LEU A 12 37.90 3.54 -1.48
N LEU A 13 37.59 3.35 -2.77
CA LEU A 13 36.79 4.29 -3.57
C LEU A 13 35.29 3.94 -3.56
N ALA A 14 34.90 2.86 -2.92
CA ALA A 14 33.48 2.50 -2.75
C ALA A 14 32.83 3.53 -1.80
N THR A 15 32.12 4.48 -2.42
CA THR A 15 31.29 5.43 -1.66
C THR A 15 30.14 4.66 -1.00
N PRO A 16 29.79 4.92 0.26
CA PRO A 16 28.62 4.32 0.87
C PRO A 16 27.39 4.71 0.04
N LEU A 17 26.70 3.73 -0.55
CA LEU A 17 25.38 3.94 -1.10
C LEU A 17 24.45 4.26 0.06
N HIS A 18 24.03 5.50 0.17
CA HIS A 18 22.95 5.88 1.04
C HIS A 18 21.66 5.38 0.36
N ALA A 19 21.14 4.23 0.84
CA ALA A 19 19.78 3.84 0.52
C ALA A 19 18.87 4.93 1.11
N ASP A 20 18.20 5.69 0.24
CA ASP A 20 17.20 6.67 0.65
C ASP A 20 16.07 5.91 1.35
N GLU A 21 15.94 6.11 2.65
CA GLU A 21 14.88 5.52 3.48
C GLU A 21 13.55 6.21 3.16
N LEU A 22 13.00 5.95 1.98
CA LEU A 22 11.66 6.33 1.64
C LEU A 22 10.69 5.61 2.58
N ARG A 23 10.18 6.34 3.57
CA ARG A 23 9.17 5.82 4.50
C ARG A 23 7.80 6.20 3.99
N PRO A 24 7.06 5.27 3.39
CA PRO A 24 5.73 5.56 2.89
C PRO A 24 4.80 5.95 4.04
N GLY A 25 3.84 6.83 3.74
CA GLY A 25 2.70 7.03 4.60
C GLY A 25 1.85 5.76 4.67
N TYR A 26 1.04 5.63 5.69
CA TYR A 26 0.16 4.47 5.85
C TYR A 26 -1.23 4.89 6.28
N LEU A 27 -2.23 4.46 5.51
CA LEU A 27 -3.63 4.70 5.76
C LEU A 27 -4.36 3.36 5.90
N GLU A 28 -5.01 3.13 7.03
CA GLU A 28 -5.80 1.93 7.27
C GLU A 28 -7.24 2.28 7.59
N LEU A 29 -8.17 1.64 6.90
CA LEU A 29 -9.60 1.73 7.14
C LEU A 29 -10.14 0.34 7.45
N THR A 30 -10.45 0.06 8.71
CA THR A 30 -10.88 -1.25 9.21
C THR A 30 -12.30 -1.20 9.72
N GLU A 31 -13.20 -2.01 9.19
CA GLU A 31 -14.56 -2.16 9.67
C GLU A 31 -14.59 -3.01 10.94
N LYS A 32 -15.11 -2.45 12.04
CA LYS A 32 -15.22 -3.12 13.34
C LYS A 32 -16.58 -3.75 13.54
N THR A 33 -17.62 -3.03 13.17
CA THR A 33 -19.01 -3.50 13.10
C THR A 33 -19.64 -2.93 11.84
N PRO A 34 -20.75 -3.50 11.35
CA PRO A 34 -21.38 -3.02 10.11
C PRO A 34 -21.57 -1.50 10.11
N GLY A 35 -20.93 -0.84 9.14
CA GLY A 35 -20.98 0.62 8.97
C GLY A 35 -20.12 1.43 9.94
N THR A 36 -19.44 0.80 10.91
CA THR A 36 -18.53 1.49 11.86
C THR A 36 -17.09 1.08 11.59
N TRP A 37 -16.25 2.05 11.34
CA TRP A 37 -14.88 1.87 10.91
C TRP A 37 -13.88 2.57 11.83
N THR A 38 -12.69 2.05 11.89
CA THR A 38 -11.53 2.73 12.47
C THR A 38 -10.62 3.16 11.33
N LEU A 39 -10.30 4.44 11.29
CA LEU A 39 -9.32 5.02 10.40
C LEU A 39 -8.03 5.27 11.17
N VAL A 40 -6.91 4.73 10.69
CA VAL A 40 -5.57 5.01 11.21
C VAL A 40 -4.77 5.68 10.10
N TRP A 41 -4.32 6.90 10.34
CA TRP A 41 -3.44 7.65 9.45
C TRP A 41 -2.07 7.81 10.08
N LYS A 42 -1.03 7.24 9.47
CA LYS A 42 0.38 7.42 9.86
C LYS A 42 1.08 8.28 8.83
N ALA A 43 1.32 9.53 9.20
CA ALA A 43 2.08 10.47 8.38
C ALA A 43 3.53 10.51 8.88
N PRO A 44 4.53 10.11 8.06
CA PRO A 44 5.92 10.32 8.42
C PRO A 44 6.20 11.82 8.52
N MET A 45 6.89 12.25 9.58
CA MET A 45 7.26 13.66 9.80
C MET A 45 8.37 14.13 8.86
N ARG A 46 9.02 13.20 8.17
CA ARG A 46 9.99 13.44 7.08
C ARG A 46 9.48 12.77 5.81
N GLY A 47 9.82 13.31 4.64
CA GLY A 47 9.39 12.77 3.35
C GLY A 47 8.31 13.59 2.64
N GLY A 48 8.18 14.88 3.00
CA GLY A 48 7.32 15.83 2.27
C GLY A 48 5.82 15.69 2.55
N LEU A 49 5.39 14.79 3.44
CA LEU A 49 4.01 14.81 3.92
C LEU A 49 3.83 15.98 4.88
N THR A 50 3.03 16.93 4.48
CA THR A 50 2.73 18.11 5.29
C THR A 50 1.68 17.76 6.35
N PRO A 51 1.61 18.51 7.49
CA PRO A 51 0.51 18.38 8.43
C PRO A 51 -0.88 18.62 7.80
N GLN A 52 -0.91 19.22 6.62
CA GLN A 52 -2.13 19.52 5.86
C GLN A 52 -2.60 18.34 5.01
N THR A 53 -1.75 17.31 4.75
CA THR A 53 -2.17 16.10 4.06
C THR A 53 -3.14 15.32 4.94
N GLN A 54 -4.39 15.23 4.53
CA GLN A 54 -5.46 14.59 5.29
C GLN A 54 -6.15 13.51 4.47
N PRO A 55 -6.58 12.41 5.10
CA PRO A 55 -7.41 11.41 4.44
C PRO A 55 -8.74 12.00 3.95
N VAL A 56 -9.06 11.72 2.70
CA VAL A 56 -10.36 11.99 2.08
C VAL A 56 -11.14 10.70 2.07
N LEU A 57 -12.21 10.65 2.87
CA LEU A 57 -13.05 9.48 3.00
C LEU A 57 -14.06 9.37 1.86
N PRO A 58 -14.61 8.15 1.61
CA PRO A 58 -15.77 7.98 0.75
C PRO A 58 -16.91 8.91 1.15
N GLU A 59 -17.66 9.40 0.15
CA GLU A 59 -18.72 10.42 0.33
C GLU A 59 -19.79 10.02 1.36
N ASN A 60 -20.06 8.71 1.48
CA ASN A 60 -21.02 8.16 2.43
C ASN A 60 -20.44 7.94 3.84
N CYS A 61 -19.18 8.34 4.08
CA CYS A 61 -18.48 8.17 5.35
C CYS A 61 -18.21 9.51 6.02
N LYS A 62 -18.29 9.54 7.36
CA LYS A 62 -18.01 10.73 8.17
C LYS A 62 -17.24 10.35 9.43
N ILE A 63 -16.28 11.18 9.81
CA ILE A 63 -15.58 11.06 11.10
C ILE A 63 -16.58 11.34 12.23
N ARG A 64 -16.56 10.49 13.26
CA ARG A 64 -17.33 10.64 14.48
C ARG A 64 -16.40 10.93 15.66
N GLY A 65 -16.72 11.99 16.40
CA GLY A 65 -15.94 12.39 17.57
C GLY A 65 -14.61 13.06 17.23
N GLN A 66 -13.77 13.22 18.22
CA GLN A 66 -12.45 13.83 18.05
C GLN A 66 -11.39 12.76 17.72
N PRO A 67 -10.52 12.98 16.72
CA PRO A 67 -9.41 12.10 16.44
C PRO A 67 -8.41 12.06 17.61
N SER A 68 -7.92 10.88 17.93
CA SER A 68 -6.79 10.70 18.83
C SER A 68 -5.49 10.84 18.05
N ARG A 69 -4.52 11.56 18.61
CA ARG A 69 -3.19 11.74 17.99
C ARG A 69 -2.11 11.26 18.92
N SER A 70 -1.15 10.54 18.38
CA SER A 70 0.05 10.07 19.08
C SER A 70 1.25 10.13 18.15
N VAL A 71 2.46 10.22 18.73
CA VAL A 71 3.70 10.12 17.98
C VAL A 71 4.25 8.71 18.18
N SER A 72 4.56 8.03 17.08
CA SER A 72 5.18 6.71 17.08
C SER A 72 6.44 6.74 16.22
N GLY A 73 7.58 6.73 16.87
CA GLY A 73 8.88 6.95 16.22
C GLY A 73 8.91 8.31 15.53
N ILE A 74 9.11 8.31 14.22
CA ILE A 74 9.14 9.52 13.37
C ILE A 74 7.83 9.75 12.63
N SER A 75 6.73 9.16 13.06
CA SER A 75 5.42 9.31 12.42
C SER A 75 4.39 9.88 13.39
N LEU A 76 3.57 10.79 12.88
CA LEU A 76 2.35 11.22 13.55
C LEU A 76 1.23 10.22 13.20
N VAL A 77 0.68 9.59 14.22
CA VAL A 77 -0.43 8.64 14.10
C VAL A 77 -1.72 9.31 14.52
N THR A 78 -2.68 9.37 13.63
CA THR A 78 -4.03 9.87 13.90
C THR A 78 -5.02 8.71 13.80
N THR A 79 -5.77 8.44 14.85
CA THR A 79 -6.83 7.43 14.88
C THR A 79 -8.19 8.09 15.01
N SER A 80 -9.10 7.73 14.13
CA SER A 80 -10.47 8.29 14.09
C SER A 80 -11.51 7.19 14.00
N SER A 81 -12.65 7.40 14.65
CA SER A 81 -13.84 6.59 14.40
C SER A 81 -14.58 7.15 13.19
N VAL A 82 -15.02 6.28 12.30
CA VAL A 82 -15.71 6.65 11.06
C VAL A 82 -17.02 5.88 10.96
N ILE A 83 -18.08 6.56 10.56
CA ILE A 83 -19.37 5.95 10.26
C ILE A 83 -19.65 6.10 8.78
N CYS A 84 -19.95 4.96 8.13
CA CYS A 84 -20.32 4.91 6.72
C CYS A 84 -21.77 4.44 6.58
N LYS A 85 -22.54 5.12 5.74
CA LYS A 85 -23.91 4.73 5.39
C LYS A 85 -23.88 3.77 4.21
N GLY A 86 -24.04 2.47 4.49
CA GLY A 86 -24.03 1.41 3.46
C GLY A 86 -22.62 0.99 3.05
N ASP A 87 -22.53 0.29 1.92
CA ASP A 87 -21.26 -0.24 1.40
C ASP A 87 -20.36 0.88 0.84
N ILE A 88 -19.07 0.71 1.03
CA ILE A 88 -18.03 1.61 0.49
C ILE A 88 -17.39 1.08 -0.81
N SER A 89 -17.82 -0.07 -1.29
CA SER A 89 -17.34 -0.64 -2.56
C SER A 89 -17.72 0.23 -3.76
N GLY A 90 -16.82 0.39 -4.70
CA GLY A 90 -16.97 1.27 -5.86
C GLY A 90 -16.84 2.76 -5.53
N ARG A 91 -16.50 3.11 -4.27
CA ARG A 91 -16.27 4.49 -3.87
C ARG A 91 -14.80 4.80 -3.76
N THR A 92 -14.47 6.07 -3.80
CA THR A 92 -13.09 6.54 -3.77
C THR A 92 -12.64 6.89 -2.34
N LEU A 93 -11.37 6.62 -2.08
CA LEU A 93 -10.62 7.01 -0.90
C LEU A 93 -9.34 7.71 -1.35
N GLY A 94 -8.92 8.74 -0.68
CA GLY A 94 -7.75 9.50 -1.14
C GLY A 94 -7.10 10.34 -0.05
N LEU A 95 -6.23 11.26 -0.50
CA LEU A 95 -5.53 12.23 0.32
C LEU A 95 -5.67 13.62 -0.29
N SER A 96 -5.93 14.62 0.54
CA SER A 96 -5.88 16.03 0.15
C SER A 96 -4.47 16.59 0.38
N ASN A 97 -4.11 17.62 -0.39
CA ASN A 97 -2.79 18.30 -0.31
C ASN A 97 -1.61 17.31 -0.41
N PHE A 98 -1.72 16.34 -1.32
CA PHE A 98 -0.75 15.27 -1.49
C PHE A 98 0.18 15.47 -2.69
N GLU A 99 -0.13 16.39 -3.59
CA GLU A 99 0.57 16.62 -4.86
C GLU A 99 2.03 17.05 -4.69
N ALA A 100 2.35 17.69 -3.55
CA ALA A 100 3.70 18.13 -3.21
C ALA A 100 4.49 17.10 -2.39
N ALA A 101 3.91 15.95 -2.09
CA ALA A 101 4.61 14.91 -1.31
C ALA A 101 5.71 14.25 -2.14
N GLN A 102 6.76 13.81 -1.46
CA GLN A 102 7.89 13.08 -2.07
C GLN A 102 7.84 11.57 -1.77
N THR A 103 6.75 11.11 -1.18
CA THR A 103 6.60 9.72 -0.77
C THR A 103 5.20 9.22 -1.10
N ASP A 104 5.10 7.94 -1.34
CA ASP A 104 3.83 7.25 -1.56
C ASP A 104 3.10 6.97 -0.25
N VAL A 105 1.84 6.61 -0.36
CA VAL A 105 1.03 6.15 0.76
C VAL A 105 0.45 4.77 0.45
N LEU A 106 0.72 3.83 1.35
CA LEU A 106 0.08 2.52 1.32
C LEU A 106 -1.26 2.59 2.03
N VAL A 107 -2.30 2.14 1.34
CA VAL A 107 -3.66 2.12 1.87
C VAL A 107 -4.10 0.68 2.07
N ARG A 108 -4.64 0.40 3.25
CA ARG A 108 -5.24 -0.89 3.57
C ARG A 108 -6.71 -0.68 3.92
N VAL A 109 -7.59 -1.32 3.18
CA VAL A 109 -9.02 -1.34 3.45
C VAL A 109 -9.42 -2.75 3.86
N GLN A 110 -9.98 -2.88 5.06
CA GLN A 110 -10.39 -4.15 5.63
C GLN A 110 -11.87 -4.12 5.97
N PRO A 111 -12.76 -4.48 5.03
CA PRO A 111 -14.18 -4.63 5.29
C PRO A 111 -14.45 -5.88 6.15
N LEU A 112 -15.51 -5.84 6.93
CA LEU A 112 -15.92 -6.97 7.76
C LEU A 112 -16.35 -8.15 6.89
N GLY A 113 -15.78 -9.35 7.14
CA GLY A 113 -16.13 -10.57 6.42
C GLY A 113 -15.74 -10.59 4.93
N ARG A 114 -14.89 -9.69 4.49
CA ARG A 114 -14.40 -9.59 3.10
C ARG A 114 -12.87 -9.53 3.05
N PRO A 115 -12.27 -9.89 1.89
CA PRO A 115 -10.82 -9.81 1.73
C PRO A 115 -10.30 -8.38 1.93
N VAL A 116 -9.12 -8.29 2.51
CA VAL A 116 -8.37 -7.04 2.65
C VAL A 116 -7.93 -6.57 1.27
N GLN A 117 -8.04 -5.27 1.03
CA GLN A 117 -7.54 -4.62 -0.16
C GLN A 117 -6.32 -3.77 0.20
N ALA A 118 -5.26 -3.92 -0.57
CA ALA A 118 -4.08 -3.06 -0.53
C ALA A 118 -4.08 -2.18 -1.77
N LEU A 119 -3.99 -0.86 -1.56
CA LEU A 119 -3.96 0.15 -2.60
C LEU A 119 -2.72 1.02 -2.39
N ARG A 120 -2.27 1.69 -3.44
CA ARG A 120 -1.16 2.64 -3.38
C ARG A 120 -1.65 3.98 -3.90
N LEU A 121 -1.39 5.03 -3.14
CA LEU A 121 -1.59 6.41 -3.57
C LEU A 121 -0.23 7.03 -3.85
N THR A 122 -0.15 7.76 -4.94
CA THR A 122 1.03 8.53 -5.33
C THR A 122 0.66 10.00 -5.43
N PRO A 123 1.62 10.93 -5.42
CA PRO A 123 1.33 12.34 -5.64
C PRO A 123 0.62 12.61 -6.97
N ALA A 124 0.89 11.79 -8.01
CA ALA A 124 0.22 11.88 -9.30
C ALA A 124 -1.19 11.27 -9.31
N GLU A 125 -1.43 10.27 -8.44
CA GLU A 125 -2.71 9.57 -8.30
C GLU A 125 -3.12 9.57 -6.82
N PRO A 126 -3.63 10.70 -6.29
CA PRO A 126 -3.92 10.87 -4.86
C PRO A 126 -5.21 10.18 -4.42
N VAL A 127 -5.93 9.55 -5.33
CA VAL A 127 -7.23 8.91 -5.09
C VAL A 127 -7.22 7.50 -5.67
N ALA A 128 -7.80 6.54 -4.94
CA ALA A 128 -8.00 5.18 -5.42
C ALA A 128 -9.42 4.70 -5.16
N GLU A 129 -9.93 3.84 -6.03
CA GLU A 129 -11.23 3.21 -5.89
C GLU A 129 -11.15 1.95 -5.01
N ILE A 130 -12.04 1.84 -4.04
CA ILE A 130 -12.25 0.64 -3.25
C ILE A 130 -13.02 -0.36 -4.11
N LYS A 131 -12.34 -1.39 -4.60
CA LYS A 131 -12.93 -2.35 -5.52
C LYS A 131 -14.14 -3.06 -4.90
N ALA A 132 -15.16 -3.24 -5.71
CA ALA A 132 -16.27 -4.11 -5.37
C ALA A 132 -15.76 -5.55 -5.18
N ARG A 133 -16.51 -6.35 -4.42
CA ARG A 133 -16.16 -7.77 -4.22
C ARG A 133 -16.02 -8.45 -5.59
N PRO A 134 -14.84 -9.02 -5.91
CA PRO A 134 -14.75 -9.84 -7.12
C PRO A 134 -15.74 -11.00 -7.00
N ASP A 135 -16.49 -11.25 -8.05
CA ASP A 135 -17.32 -12.44 -8.13
C ASP A 135 -16.43 -13.69 -7.97
N ARG A 136 -16.88 -14.66 -7.15
CA ARG A 136 -16.13 -15.89 -6.92
C ARG A 136 -15.82 -16.61 -8.23
N TRP A 137 -16.74 -16.53 -9.19
CA TRP A 137 -16.55 -17.10 -10.52
C TRP A 137 -15.49 -16.37 -11.32
N GLN A 138 -15.45 -15.05 -11.26
CA GLN A 138 -14.41 -14.24 -11.91
C GLN A 138 -13.02 -14.56 -11.32
N VAL A 139 -12.92 -14.69 -10.00
CA VAL A 139 -11.68 -15.07 -9.31
C VAL A 139 -11.23 -16.47 -9.76
N ALA A 140 -12.15 -17.46 -9.71
CA ALA A 140 -11.86 -18.83 -10.13
C ALA A 140 -11.40 -18.90 -11.59
N ARG A 141 -12.08 -18.17 -12.49
CA ARG A 141 -11.71 -18.09 -13.91
C ARG A 141 -10.33 -17.48 -14.10
N THR A 142 -10.02 -16.37 -13.39
CA THR A 142 -8.73 -15.73 -13.48
C THR A 142 -7.61 -16.67 -13.05
N TYR A 143 -7.75 -17.32 -11.89
CA TYR A 143 -6.75 -18.28 -11.42
C TYR A 143 -6.61 -19.50 -12.34
N PHE A 144 -7.71 -19.97 -12.91
CA PHE A 144 -7.68 -21.07 -13.88
C PHE A 144 -6.92 -20.69 -15.15
N VAL A 145 -7.26 -19.54 -15.75
CA VAL A 145 -6.58 -19.07 -16.97
C VAL A 145 -5.11 -18.82 -16.70
N THR A 146 -4.79 -18.06 -15.63
CA THR A 146 -3.38 -17.78 -15.27
C THR A 146 -2.61 -19.07 -14.95
N GLY A 147 -3.24 -20.04 -14.29
CA GLY A 147 -2.62 -21.33 -14.02
C GLY A 147 -2.33 -22.13 -15.29
N VAL A 148 -3.29 -22.17 -16.22
CA VAL A 148 -3.10 -22.82 -17.54
C VAL A 148 -1.99 -22.12 -18.34
N GLU A 149 -2.03 -20.79 -18.41
CA GLU A 149 -0.98 -20.01 -19.09
C GLU A 149 0.40 -20.27 -18.45
N HIS A 150 0.48 -20.31 -17.13
CA HIS A 150 1.74 -20.55 -16.42
C HIS A 150 2.31 -21.96 -16.74
N ILE A 151 1.43 -22.98 -16.82
CA ILE A 151 1.85 -24.34 -17.17
C ILE A 151 2.27 -24.43 -18.65
N LEU A 152 1.50 -23.81 -19.55
CA LEU A 152 1.77 -23.92 -21.00
C LEU A 152 2.95 -23.08 -21.47
N PHE A 153 3.16 -21.92 -20.84
CA PHE A 153 4.21 -20.95 -21.23
C PHE A 153 5.35 -20.87 -20.23
N GLY A 154 5.26 -21.55 -19.08
CA GLY A 154 6.33 -21.67 -18.10
C GLY A 154 7.42 -22.62 -18.56
N TYR A 155 8.16 -22.27 -19.63
CA TYR A 155 9.22 -23.10 -20.21
C TYR A 155 10.27 -23.55 -19.18
N ASP A 156 10.54 -22.74 -18.18
CA ASP A 156 11.49 -23.07 -17.10
C ASP A 156 11.01 -24.28 -16.29
N HIS A 157 9.72 -24.37 -15.99
CA HIS A 157 9.12 -25.51 -15.27
C HIS A 157 9.03 -26.77 -16.14
N LEU A 158 8.72 -26.62 -17.42
CA LEU A 158 8.70 -27.73 -18.38
C LEU A 158 10.10 -28.31 -18.56
N LEU A 159 11.12 -27.45 -18.71
CA LEU A 159 12.52 -27.88 -18.82
C LEU A 159 13.00 -28.58 -17.54
N PHE A 160 12.60 -28.10 -16.38
CA PHE A 160 12.93 -28.74 -15.09
C PHE A 160 12.33 -30.15 -14.99
N VAL A 161 11.05 -30.33 -15.36
CA VAL A 161 10.40 -31.66 -15.35
C VAL A 161 11.04 -32.61 -16.37
N VAL A 162 11.36 -32.13 -17.57
CA VAL A 162 12.05 -32.93 -18.59
C VAL A 162 13.47 -33.31 -18.15
N SER A 163 14.15 -32.49 -17.36
CA SER A 163 15.48 -32.79 -16.85
C SER A 163 15.50 -33.85 -15.73
N LEU A 164 14.33 -34.15 -15.13
CA LEU A 164 14.18 -35.15 -14.07
C LEU A 164 13.77 -36.54 -14.59
N VAL A 165 13.47 -36.69 -15.87
CA VAL A 165 13.11 -37.94 -16.56
C VAL A 165 14.29 -38.42 -17.41
#